data_80998a3d2229de327d3ff18404b7cc54
#
_entry.id   80998a3d2229de327d3ff18404b7cc54
#
_cell.length_a   1.000
_cell.length_b   1.000
_cell.length_c   1.000
_cell.angle_alpha   90.00
_cell.angle_beta   90.00
_cell.angle_gamma   90.00
#
_symmetry.space_group_name_H-M   'P 1'
#
loop_
_entity.id
_entity.type
_entity.pdbx_description
1 polymer ?
#
loop_
_entity_poly.entity_id
_entity_poly.type
_entity_poly.pdbx_seq_one_letter_code
_entity_poly.pdbx_strand_id
1 'polypeptide(L)'
;MSRPNQVEISRSALAHNLAVARQHAPHARVMGAIKANAYGHGAPLVASILAEAGIDAFAVASIDEAEELYPLQLQPRCTVLAGPFSAAEIPLAAAHGHRLVLQNFAQLHWLRESRWQQPLEIFLKFDSGMHRLGFALTDLAQVFTLMQDKLGGPVRVLGLLSHLARADTPDDPYNTQQINAFHSACTEFGAHTLGEHSLPNSAAILALPQAHTPWIRPGLLLYGLAPLQGRRALDLGLQPVLRWQTRIIAVRELEAGDWLGYGASWQAQRRCRVGVIACGYGDGLDRRLGLLEAPVLVRGQPSHLLARVSMDLAFVALDGIPAELGDAVQILGGHDLPLEDCAQALDTISYEVGTRIARRVARIVVP
;
A
#
# COMPACT_ATOMS: atom_id res chain seq x y z
N MET A 1 -7.86 6.43 -24.37
CA MET A 1 -8.55 7.00 -23.18
C MET A 1 -8.90 8.45 -23.48
N SER A 2 -10.15 8.87 -23.22
CA SER A 2 -10.63 10.23 -23.57
C SER A 2 -10.31 11.29 -22.51
N ARG A 3 -10.10 10.90 -21.24
CA ARG A 3 -9.84 11.83 -20.13
C ARG A 3 -8.34 11.90 -19.83
N PRO A 4 -7.72 13.09 -19.84
CA PRO A 4 -6.28 13.26 -19.67
C PRO A 4 -5.90 13.29 -18.17
N ASN A 5 -6.27 12.23 -17.42
CA ASN A 5 -5.99 12.08 -16.00
C ASN A 5 -5.46 10.67 -15.76
N GLN A 6 -4.19 10.55 -15.37
CA GLN A 6 -3.48 9.29 -15.30
C GLN A 6 -2.44 9.28 -14.19
N VAL A 7 -2.18 8.11 -13.68
CA VAL A 7 -1.06 7.81 -12.77
C VAL A 7 -0.01 7.03 -13.52
N GLU A 8 1.20 7.54 -13.55
CA GLU A 8 2.38 6.86 -14.06
C GLU A 8 2.99 6.02 -12.95
N ILE A 9 3.33 4.77 -13.27
CA ILE A 9 3.96 3.81 -12.35
C ILE A 9 5.33 3.46 -12.90
N SER A 10 6.38 3.85 -12.18
CA SER A 10 7.76 3.57 -12.57
C SER A 10 8.12 2.11 -12.32
N ARG A 11 8.42 1.38 -13.39
CA ARG A 11 8.91 0.00 -13.34
C ARG A 11 10.28 -0.06 -12.65
N SER A 12 11.20 0.82 -13.02
CA SER A 12 12.55 0.86 -12.46
C SER A 12 12.54 1.18 -10.97
N ALA A 13 11.69 2.10 -10.51
CA ALA A 13 11.56 2.44 -9.09
C ALA A 13 11.04 1.25 -8.27
N LEU A 14 10.02 0.50 -8.76
CA LEU A 14 9.55 -0.72 -8.09
C LEU A 14 10.64 -1.77 -7.97
N ALA A 15 11.38 -2.03 -9.05
CA ALA A 15 12.49 -2.99 -9.04
C ALA A 15 13.62 -2.54 -8.11
N HIS A 16 13.97 -1.26 -8.12
CA HIS A 16 14.96 -0.67 -7.22
C HIS A 16 14.56 -0.83 -5.76
N ASN A 17 13.33 -0.47 -5.39
CA ASN A 17 12.85 -0.56 -4.03
C ASN A 17 12.76 -2.01 -3.52
N LEU A 18 12.44 -2.97 -4.40
CA LEU A 18 12.53 -4.40 -4.10
C LEU A 18 13.99 -4.81 -3.80
N ALA A 19 14.96 -4.30 -4.58
CA ALA A 19 16.38 -4.55 -4.34
C ALA A 19 16.83 -3.95 -3.00
N VAL A 20 16.37 -2.76 -2.62
CA VAL A 20 16.65 -2.15 -1.30
C VAL A 20 16.12 -3.06 -0.17
N ALA A 21 14.89 -3.58 -0.29
CA ALA A 21 14.36 -4.52 0.70
C ALA A 21 15.26 -5.76 0.88
N ARG A 22 15.77 -6.32 -0.23
CA ARG A 22 16.68 -7.47 -0.24
C ARG A 22 18.05 -7.14 0.34
N GLN A 23 18.58 -5.94 0.09
CA GLN A 23 19.86 -5.51 0.68
C GLN A 23 19.79 -5.44 2.21
N HIS A 24 18.67 -4.96 2.76
CA HIS A 24 18.49 -4.90 4.22
C HIS A 24 18.24 -6.27 4.86
N ALA A 25 17.65 -7.21 4.13
CA ALA A 25 17.32 -8.55 4.63
C ALA A 25 17.74 -9.64 3.62
N PRO A 26 19.07 -9.86 3.40
CA PRO A 26 19.60 -10.66 2.28
C PRO A 26 19.26 -12.15 2.35
N HIS A 27 18.91 -12.66 3.53
CA HIS A 27 18.53 -14.06 3.72
C HIS A 27 17.02 -14.29 3.77
N ALA A 28 16.22 -13.23 3.65
CA ALA A 28 14.78 -13.32 3.72
C ALA A 28 14.14 -13.38 2.34
N ARG A 29 13.04 -14.10 2.23
CA ARG A 29 12.11 -14.01 1.11
C ARG A 29 11.20 -12.80 1.26
N VAL A 30 10.82 -12.19 0.15
CA VAL A 30 10.03 -10.96 0.12
C VAL A 30 8.58 -11.26 -0.23
N MET A 31 7.68 -10.97 0.69
CA MET A 31 6.23 -11.00 0.49
C MET A 31 5.73 -9.55 0.33
N GLY A 32 5.63 -9.06 -0.90
CA GLY A 32 5.25 -7.68 -1.20
C GLY A 32 3.79 -7.40 -0.87
N ALA A 33 3.52 -6.39 -0.06
CA ALA A 33 2.16 -5.98 0.27
C ALA A 33 1.55 -5.16 -0.88
N ILE A 34 0.60 -5.76 -1.60
CA ILE A 34 -0.10 -5.16 -2.76
C ILE A 34 -1.62 -5.03 -2.52
N LYS A 35 -2.05 -5.13 -1.27
CA LYS A 35 -3.44 -4.89 -0.85
C LYS A 35 -3.91 -3.47 -1.17
N ALA A 36 -5.22 -3.21 -1.08
CA ALA A 36 -5.85 -1.94 -1.38
C ALA A 36 -5.42 -1.40 -2.76
N ASN A 37 -5.55 -2.26 -3.78
CA ASN A 37 -5.15 -1.97 -5.16
C ASN A 37 -3.67 -1.53 -5.24
N ALA A 38 -2.77 -2.27 -4.57
CA ALA A 38 -1.34 -1.95 -4.45
C ALA A 38 -1.13 -0.52 -3.89
N TYR A 39 -1.77 -0.18 -2.78
CA TYR A 39 -1.73 1.16 -2.17
C TYR A 39 -2.14 2.26 -3.17
N GLY A 40 -3.11 1.95 -4.05
CA GLY A 40 -3.61 2.83 -5.10
C GLY A 40 -2.82 2.82 -6.42
N HIS A 41 -1.71 2.11 -6.48
CA HIS A 41 -0.83 2.05 -7.67
C HIS A 41 -1.36 1.14 -8.78
N GLY A 42 -2.35 0.27 -8.51
CA GLY A 42 -2.88 -0.70 -9.47
C GLY A 42 -2.33 -2.11 -9.26
N ALA A 43 -3.06 -2.96 -8.50
CA ALA A 43 -2.56 -4.27 -8.07
C ALA A 43 -2.15 -5.20 -9.22
N PRO A 44 -2.93 -5.38 -10.31
CA PRO A 44 -2.51 -6.24 -11.41
C PRO A 44 -1.22 -5.78 -12.08
N LEU A 45 -1.07 -4.47 -12.27
CA LEU A 45 0.09 -3.87 -12.92
C LEU A 45 1.35 -3.99 -12.04
N VAL A 46 1.23 -3.65 -10.74
CA VAL A 46 2.33 -3.76 -9.77
C VAL A 46 2.73 -5.21 -9.58
N ALA A 47 1.76 -6.14 -9.49
CA ALA A 47 2.04 -7.57 -9.36
C ALA A 47 2.86 -8.11 -10.53
N SER A 48 2.50 -7.74 -11.77
CA SER A 48 3.24 -8.15 -12.96
C SER A 48 4.69 -7.63 -12.95
N ILE A 49 4.88 -6.33 -12.63
CA ILE A 49 6.23 -5.74 -12.56
C ILE A 49 7.09 -6.40 -11.47
N LEU A 50 6.53 -6.61 -10.28
CA LEU A 50 7.25 -7.24 -9.17
C LEU A 50 7.53 -8.72 -9.43
N ALA A 51 6.63 -9.45 -10.12
CA ALA A 51 6.87 -10.83 -10.53
C ALA A 51 8.04 -10.92 -11.52
N GLU A 52 8.11 -10.03 -12.51
CA GLU A 52 9.25 -9.91 -13.43
C GLU A 52 10.56 -9.56 -12.70
N ALA A 53 10.49 -8.73 -11.65
CA ALA A 53 11.63 -8.41 -10.78
C ALA A 53 11.97 -9.55 -9.79
N GLY A 54 11.26 -10.68 -9.87
CA GLY A 54 11.54 -11.90 -9.10
C GLY A 54 11.09 -11.86 -7.65
N ILE A 55 10.01 -11.15 -7.28
CA ILE A 55 9.47 -11.19 -5.92
C ILE A 55 9.01 -12.60 -5.56
N ASP A 56 9.09 -12.97 -4.27
CA ASP A 56 8.83 -14.35 -3.84
C ASP A 56 7.35 -14.64 -3.55
N ALA A 57 6.59 -13.65 -3.09
CA ALA A 57 5.14 -13.76 -2.84
C ALA A 57 4.48 -12.38 -2.77
N PHE A 58 3.13 -12.38 -2.81
CA PHE A 58 2.31 -11.20 -2.57
C PHE A 58 1.54 -11.31 -1.26
N ALA A 59 1.28 -10.18 -0.60
CA ALA A 59 0.41 -10.06 0.55
C ALA A 59 -0.78 -9.16 0.22
N VAL A 60 -1.98 -9.70 0.31
CA VAL A 60 -3.26 -9.05 0.04
C VAL A 60 -4.13 -9.03 1.30
N ALA A 61 -5.18 -8.22 1.35
CA ALA A 61 -6.04 -8.15 2.52
C ALA A 61 -7.08 -9.26 2.54
N SER A 62 -7.70 -9.58 1.41
CA SER A 62 -8.81 -10.53 1.27
C SER A 62 -8.59 -11.51 0.14
N ILE A 63 -9.45 -12.53 0.10
CA ILE A 63 -9.47 -13.50 -1.01
C ILE A 63 -9.87 -12.83 -2.32
N ASP A 64 -10.78 -11.83 -2.29
CA ASP A 64 -11.21 -11.10 -3.48
C ASP A 64 -10.03 -10.39 -4.15
N GLU A 65 -9.14 -9.79 -3.36
CA GLU A 65 -7.91 -9.17 -3.89
C GLU A 65 -6.95 -10.20 -4.50
N ALA A 66 -6.87 -11.41 -3.92
CA ALA A 66 -6.08 -12.50 -4.49
C ALA A 66 -6.68 -13.00 -5.80
N GLU A 67 -8.02 -13.13 -5.87
CA GLU A 67 -8.76 -13.55 -7.06
C GLU A 67 -8.67 -12.53 -8.20
N GLU A 68 -8.56 -11.24 -7.91
CA GLU A 68 -8.28 -10.20 -8.94
C GLU A 68 -6.95 -10.45 -9.66
N LEU A 69 -5.98 -11.08 -8.98
CA LEU A 69 -4.66 -11.40 -9.54
C LEU A 69 -4.57 -12.79 -10.16
N TYR A 70 -5.46 -13.71 -9.79
CA TYR A 70 -5.41 -15.10 -10.24
C TYR A 70 -5.39 -15.27 -11.77
N PRO A 71 -6.16 -14.48 -12.58
CA PRO A 71 -6.14 -14.58 -14.04
C PRO A 71 -4.79 -14.24 -14.68
N LEU A 72 -3.90 -13.54 -13.96
CA LEU A 72 -2.56 -13.20 -14.46
C LEU A 72 -1.61 -14.41 -14.45
N GLN A 73 -1.97 -15.50 -13.76
CA GLN A 73 -1.18 -16.74 -13.66
C GLN A 73 0.28 -16.49 -13.26
N LEU A 74 0.50 -15.52 -12.35
CA LEU A 74 1.83 -15.21 -11.87
C LEU A 74 2.37 -16.31 -10.96
N GLN A 75 3.71 -16.55 -11.01
CA GLN A 75 4.36 -17.54 -10.15
C GLN A 75 4.30 -17.21 -8.65
N PRO A 76 4.50 -15.96 -8.21
CA PRO A 76 4.37 -15.61 -6.80
C PRO A 76 2.94 -15.82 -6.30
N ARG A 77 2.80 -16.60 -5.21
CA ARG A 77 1.49 -16.85 -4.58
C ARG A 77 1.02 -15.68 -3.75
N CYS A 78 -0.31 -15.51 -3.65
CA CYS A 78 -0.91 -14.55 -2.73
C CYS A 78 -1.04 -15.15 -1.32
N THR A 79 -0.73 -14.33 -0.31
CA THR A 79 -0.98 -14.59 1.10
C THR A 79 -2.07 -13.64 1.59
N VAL A 80 -3.21 -14.18 2.02
CA VAL A 80 -4.39 -13.43 2.46
C VAL A 80 -4.22 -13.10 3.94
N LEU A 81 -3.88 -11.85 4.24
CA LEU A 81 -3.46 -11.41 5.58
C LEU A 81 -4.58 -11.39 6.61
N ALA A 82 -5.84 -11.17 6.21
CA ALA A 82 -6.99 -11.24 7.11
C ALA A 82 -7.53 -12.66 7.29
N GLY A 83 -7.00 -13.62 6.52
CA GLY A 83 -7.53 -14.97 6.45
C GLY A 83 -8.90 -15.02 5.76
N PRO A 84 -9.60 -16.15 5.82
CA PRO A 84 -10.92 -16.26 5.23
C PRO A 84 -11.97 -15.50 6.06
N PHE A 85 -12.95 -14.89 5.39
CA PHE A 85 -14.12 -14.28 6.01
C PHE A 85 -15.32 -15.24 6.07
N SER A 86 -15.23 -16.37 5.37
CA SER A 86 -16.22 -17.45 5.40
C SER A 86 -15.59 -18.81 5.15
N ALA A 87 -16.29 -19.88 5.53
CA ALA A 87 -15.86 -21.25 5.26
C ALA A 87 -15.74 -21.56 3.76
N ALA A 88 -16.54 -20.89 2.92
CA ALA A 88 -16.54 -21.10 1.46
C ALA A 88 -15.24 -20.63 0.78
N GLU A 89 -14.49 -19.73 1.39
CA GLU A 89 -13.24 -19.21 0.85
C GLU A 89 -12.08 -20.20 0.99
N ILE A 90 -12.16 -21.16 1.90
CA ILE A 90 -11.07 -22.13 2.16
C ILE A 90 -10.84 -23.04 0.96
N PRO A 91 -11.87 -23.72 0.38
CA PRO A 91 -11.69 -24.53 -0.83
C PRO A 91 -11.18 -23.70 -2.02
N LEU A 92 -11.63 -22.45 -2.15
CA LEU A 92 -11.19 -21.55 -3.21
C LEU A 92 -9.70 -21.22 -3.07
N ALA A 93 -9.26 -20.83 -1.87
CA ALA A 93 -7.84 -20.56 -1.60
C ALA A 93 -6.96 -21.78 -1.90
N ALA A 94 -7.39 -22.99 -1.49
CA ALA A 94 -6.66 -24.21 -1.76
C ALA A 94 -6.59 -24.52 -3.27
N ALA A 95 -7.69 -24.36 -4.00
CA ALA A 95 -7.76 -24.63 -5.44
C ALA A 95 -6.86 -23.69 -6.25
N HIS A 96 -6.77 -22.42 -5.86
CA HIS A 96 -5.97 -21.41 -6.55
C HIS A 96 -4.56 -21.22 -5.97
N GLY A 97 -4.20 -22.01 -4.95
CA GLY A 97 -2.87 -21.99 -4.33
C GLY A 97 -2.57 -20.76 -3.50
N HIS A 98 -3.61 -20.05 -3.03
CA HIS A 98 -3.44 -18.93 -2.11
C HIS A 98 -3.11 -19.42 -0.71
N ARG A 99 -2.27 -18.67 0.00
CA ARG A 99 -1.95 -18.90 1.41
C ARG A 99 -2.93 -18.15 2.30
N LEU A 100 -3.33 -18.74 3.42
CA LEU A 100 -4.21 -18.07 4.39
C LEU A 100 -3.45 -17.76 5.67
N VAL A 101 -3.75 -16.61 6.28
CA VAL A 101 -3.31 -16.27 7.63
C VAL A 101 -4.47 -16.49 8.58
N LEU A 102 -4.39 -17.50 9.44
CA LEU A 102 -5.42 -17.79 10.43
C LEU A 102 -5.12 -17.06 11.73
N GLN A 103 -6.15 -16.50 12.37
CA GLN A 103 -6.00 -15.54 13.45
C GLN A 103 -7.07 -15.62 14.55
N ASN A 104 -8.05 -16.51 14.41
CA ASN A 104 -9.10 -16.72 15.40
C ASN A 104 -9.68 -18.14 15.31
N PHE A 105 -10.37 -18.56 16.36
CA PHE A 105 -10.94 -19.90 16.48
C PHE A 105 -12.05 -20.19 15.47
N ALA A 106 -12.81 -19.18 15.02
CA ALA A 106 -13.82 -19.37 13.99
C ALA A 106 -13.19 -19.84 12.67
N GLN A 107 -12.06 -19.27 12.27
CA GLN A 107 -11.32 -19.68 11.08
C GLN A 107 -10.77 -21.11 11.20
N LEU A 108 -10.31 -21.51 12.40
CA LEU A 108 -9.93 -22.91 12.68
C LEU A 108 -11.13 -23.86 12.58
N HIS A 109 -12.29 -23.43 13.08
CA HIS A 109 -13.51 -24.21 12.97
C HIS A 109 -13.91 -24.41 11.49
N TRP A 110 -13.83 -23.37 10.66
CA TRP A 110 -14.08 -23.47 9.24
C TRP A 110 -13.13 -24.43 8.52
N LEU A 111 -11.84 -24.51 8.94
CA LEU A 111 -10.92 -25.53 8.41
C LEU A 111 -11.38 -26.96 8.70
N ARG A 112 -12.08 -27.22 9.78
CA ARG A 112 -12.58 -28.55 10.13
C ARG A 112 -13.85 -28.91 9.33
N GLU A 113 -14.71 -27.93 9.08
CA GLU A 113 -16.00 -28.12 8.43
C GLU A 113 -15.93 -28.09 6.89
N SER A 114 -15.04 -27.27 6.32
CA SER A 114 -14.84 -27.21 4.87
C SER A 114 -14.22 -28.49 4.33
N ARG A 115 -14.30 -28.69 3.01
CA ARG A 115 -13.66 -29.81 2.31
C ARG A 115 -12.88 -29.29 1.11
N TRP A 116 -11.64 -29.72 0.97
CA TRP A 116 -10.77 -29.38 -0.16
C TRP A 116 -9.75 -30.52 -0.38
N GLN A 117 -9.09 -30.54 -1.54
CA GLN A 117 -8.18 -31.61 -1.95
C GLN A 117 -6.72 -31.17 -2.06
N GLN A 118 -6.47 -29.96 -2.57
CA GLN A 118 -5.11 -29.45 -2.75
C GLN A 118 -4.50 -29.02 -1.42
N PRO A 119 -3.18 -29.17 -1.21
CA PRO A 119 -2.53 -28.70 0.00
C PRO A 119 -2.73 -27.20 0.21
N LEU A 120 -3.26 -26.82 1.37
CA LEU A 120 -3.44 -25.43 1.80
C LEU A 120 -2.27 -25.02 2.68
N GLU A 121 -1.52 -24.01 2.27
CA GLU A 121 -0.45 -23.41 3.06
C GLU A 121 -1.02 -22.29 3.94
N ILE A 122 -0.68 -22.32 5.24
CA ILE A 122 -1.17 -21.33 6.20
C ILE A 122 -0.06 -20.75 7.06
N PHE A 123 -0.26 -19.51 7.50
CA PHE A 123 0.43 -18.91 8.64
C PHE A 123 -0.54 -18.85 9.83
N LEU A 124 -0.06 -19.11 11.02
CA LEU A 124 -0.79 -18.83 12.25
C LEU A 124 -0.36 -17.47 12.79
N LYS A 125 -1.31 -16.55 12.86
CA LYS A 125 -1.04 -15.21 13.37
C LYS A 125 -1.37 -15.14 14.85
N PHE A 126 -0.41 -14.67 15.66
CA PHE A 126 -0.66 -14.33 17.03
C PHE A 126 -0.40 -12.84 17.30
N ASP A 127 -0.99 -12.34 18.36
CA ASP A 127 -0.85 -10.96 18.78
C ASP A 127 0.35 -10.82 19.75
N SER A 128 1.40 -10.20 19.25
CA SER A 128 2.60 -9.89 20.04
C SER A 128 2.53 -8.53 20.75
N GLY A 129 1.37 -7.83 20.67
CA GLY A 129 1.16 -6.54 21.33
C GLY A 129 0.50 -5.45 20.48
N MET A 130 0.15 -5.69 19.21
CA MET A 130 -0.56 -4.69 18.40
C MET A 130 -2.07 -4.63 18.71
N HIS A 131 -2.64 -5.69 19.29
CA HIS A 131 -4.04 -5.81 19.72
C HIS A 131 -5.07 -5.53 18.63
N ARG A 132 -4.78 -5.98 17.40
CA ARG A 132 -5.68 -5.82 16.25
C ARG A 132 -6.26 -7.13 15.77
N LEU A 133 -5.42 -8.12 15.51
CA LEU A 133 -5.77 -9.44 14.99
C LEU A 133 -4.69 -10.46 15.42
N GLY A 134 -5.09 -11.70 15.64
CA GLY A 134 -4.20 -12.81 16.01
C GLY A 134 -4.71 -13.51 17.26
N PHE A 135 -4.32 -14.76 17.44
CA PHE A 135 -4.55 -15.49 18.66
C PHE A 135 -3.80 -14.85 19.83
N ALA A 136 -4.30 -14.92 21.04
CA ALA A 136 -3.50 -14.59 22.20
C ALA A 136 -2.30 -15.57 22.30
N LEU A 137 -1.17 -15.11 22.83
CA LEU A 137 0.01 -15.95 22.98
C LEU A 137 -0.32 -17.21 23.83
N THR A 138 -1.15 -17.05 24.86
CA THR A 138 -1.64 -18.13 25.74
C THR A 138 -2.49 -19.18 25.01
N ASP A 139 -3.08 -18.83 23.88
CA ASP A 139 -3.95 -19.72 23.11
C ASP A 139 -3.18 -20.60 22.13
N LEU A 140 -1.91 -20.30 21.85
CA LEU A 140 -1.16 -21.01 20.80
C LEU A 140 -1.05 -22.52 21.06
N ALA A 141 -0.86 -22.95 22.30
CA ALA A 141 -0.85 -24.37 22.63
C ALA A 141 -2.15 -25.08 22.24
N GLN A 142 -3.29 -24.45 22.54
CA GLN A 142 -4.61 -24.96 22.13
C GLN A 142 -4.77 -24.93 20.59
N VAL A 143 -4.32 -23.87 19.93
CA VAL A 143 -4.36 -23.76 18.46
C VAL A 143 -3.60 -24.90 17.82
N PHE A 144 -2.37 -25.19 18.25
CA PHE A 144 -1.58 -26.30 17.71
C PHE A 144 -2.20 -27.66 18.02
N THR A 145 -2.82 -27.85 19.19
CA THR A 145 -3.58 -29.08 19.49
C THR A 145 -4.75 -29.25 18.49
N LEU A 146 -5.53 -28.20 18.25
CA LEU A 146 -6.65 -28.24 17.29
C LEU A 146 -6.18 -28.48 15.85
N MET A 147 -4.98 -28.04 15.48
CA MET A 147 -4.39 -28.28 14.17
C MET A 147 -3.97 -29.75 13.96
N GLN A 148 -3.81 -30.54 15.01
CA GLN A 148 -3.54 -31.98 14.92
C GLN A 148 -4.81 -32.81 14.72
N ASP A 149 -5.98 -32.24 14.96
CA ASP A 149 -7.27 -32.90 14.72
C ASP A 149 -7.51 -33.11 13.23
N LYS A 150 -8.52 -33.94 12.91
CA LYS A 150 -8.95 -34.14 11.52
C LYS A 150 -9.50 -32.85 10.92
N LEU A 151 -8.74 -32.28 10.01
CA LEU A 151 -9.15 -31.13 9.20
C LEU A 151 -9.91 -31.57 7.95
N GLY A 152 -10.56 -30.64 7.26
CA GLY A 152 -11.34 -30.92 6.07
C GLY A 152 -10.53 -31.25 4.82
N GLY A 153 -9.21 -31.00 4.85
CA GLY A 153 -8.25 -31.31 3.78
C GLY A 153 -6.81 -31.15 4.26
N PRO A 154 -5.81 -31.34 3.38
CA PRO A 154 -4.40 -31.29 3.76
C PRO A 154 -3.96 -29.85 4.04
N VAL A 155 -3.30 -29.62 5.19
CA VAL A 155 -2.78 -28.34 5.64
C VAL A 155 -1.28 -28.42 5.88
N ARG A 156 -0.56 -27.35 5.50
CA ARG A 156 0.85 -27.13 5.82
C ARG A 156 1.00 -25.82 6.60
N VAL A 157 1.37 -25.90 7.86
CA VAL A 157 1.63 -24.72 8.70
C VAL A 157 3.02 -24.20 8.36
N LEU A 158 3.10 -23.11 7.61
CA LEU A 158 4.37 -22.50 7.18
C LEU A 158 5.13 -21.94 8.37
N GLY A 159 4.48 -21.15 9.20
CA GLY A 159 5.12 -20.46 10.32
C GLY A 159 4.17 -19.61 11.12
N LEU A 160 4.72 -18.93 12.09
CA LEU A 160 4.05 -17.90 12.87
C LEU A 160 4.17 -16.54 12.16
N LEU A 161 3.13 -15.73 12.30
CA LEU A 161 3.08 -14.37 11.78
C LEU A 161 2.61 -13.39 12.86
N SER A 162 3.25 -12.22 12.96
CA SER A 162 2.77 -11.11 13.79
C SER A 162 3.03 -9.77 13.09
N HIS A 163 2.80 -8.66 13.81
CA HIS A 163 3.00 -7.31 13.28
C HIS A 163 3.42 -6.34 14.36
N LEU A 164 4.43 -5.53 14.07
CA LEU A 164 4.95 -4.51 14.98
C LEU A 164 4.07 -3.26 14.94
N ALA A 165 3.75 -2.73 16.11
CA ALA A 165 2.88 -1.56 16.25
C ALA A 165 3.62 -0.23 16.07
N ARG A 166 4.93 -0.19 16.44
CA ARG A 166 5.73 1.05 16.54
C ARG A 166 7.08 0.97 15.81
N ALA A 167 7.15 0.14 14.77
CA ALA A 167 8.39 -0.02 14.01
C ALA A 167 8.83 1.26 13.27
N ASP A 168 7.91 2.19 13.03
CA ASP A 168 8.16 3.52 12.45
C ASP A 168 8.96 4.44 13.40
N THR A 169 9.00 4.11 14.69
CA THR A 169 9.84 4.73 15.72
C THR A 169 10.80 3.67 16.28
N PRO A 170 11.95 3.40 15.64
CA PRO A 170 12.80 2.24 15.94
C PRO A 170 13.30 2.16 17.38
N ASP A 171 13.55 3.30 18.02
CA ASP A 171 14.08 3.40 19.39
C ASP A 171 13.00 3.16 20.46
N ASP A 172 11.74 2.99 20.08
CA ASP A 172 10.67 2.71 21.06
C ASP A 172 10.87 1.34 21.68
N PRO A 173 10.96 1.24 23.04
CA PRO A 173 11.20 -0.03 23.73
C PRO A 173 10.09 -1.06 23.52
N TYR A 174 8.91 -0.65 23.08
CA TYR A 174 7.81 -1.55 22.77
C TYR A 174 8.14 -2.47 21.60
N ASN A 175 8.97 -2.03 20.65
CA ASN A 175 9.47 -2.88 19.57
C ASN A 175 10.23 -4.09 20.11
N THR A 176 11.13 -3.87 21.09
CA THR A 176 11.89 -4.94 21.74
C THR A 176 10.97 -5.94 22.46
N GLN A 177 9.94 -5.46 23.14
CA GLN A 177 8.97 -6.32 23.80
C GLN A 177 8.24 -7.23 22.81
N GLN A 178 7.74 -6.66 21.71
CA GLN A 178 7.04 -7.40 20.66
C GLN A 178 7.96 -8.41 19.94
N ILE A 179 9.20 -8.03 19.65
CA ILE A 179 10.20 -8.89 19.00
C ILE A 179 10.54 -10.07 19.91
N ASN A 180 10.79 -9.83 21.20
CA ASN A 180 11.08 -10.89 22.18
C ASN A 180 9.89 -11.85 22.34
N ALA A 181 8.67 -11.34 22.42
CA ALA A 181 7.46 -12.17 22.48
C ALA A 181 7.34 -13.04 21.21
N PHE A 182 7.67 -12.47 20.03
CA PHE A 182 7.65 -13.21 18.77
C PHE A 182 8.70 -14.32 18.74
N HIS A 183 9.94 -14.05 19.12
CA HIS A 183 11.00 -15.06 19.15
C HIS A 183 10.74 -16.17 20.18
N SER A 184 10.19 -15.81 21.34
CA SER A 184 9.78 -16.81 22.34
C SER A 184 8.73 -17.76 21.79
N ALA A 185 7.68 -17.24 21.13
CA ALA A 185 6.67 -18.05 20.48
C ALA A 185 7.26 -18.94 19.37
N CYS A 186 8.17 -18.40 18.55
CA CYS A 186 8.85 -19.20 17.53
C CYS A 186 9.72 -20.32 18.11
N THR A 187 10.36 -20.09 19.26
CA THR A 187 11.15 -21.12 19.95
C THR A 187 10.24 -22.21 20.53
N GLU A 188 9.14 -21.83 21.18
CA GLU A 188 8.22 -22.75 21.81
C GLU A 188 7.42 -23.60 20.81
N PHE A 189 6.91 -22.96 19.76
CA PHE A 189 5.99 -23.58 18.81
C PHE A 189 6.60 -23.85 17.42
N GLY A 190 7.85 -23.47 17.17
CA GLY A 190 8.49 -23.58 15.85
C GLY A 190 8.55 -25.00 15.31
N ALA A 191 8.72 -26.01 16.19
CA ALA A 191 8.74 -27.42 15.81
C ALA A 191 7.43 -27.92 15.17
N HIS A 192 6.32 -27.22 15.37
CA HIS A 192 5.02 -27.50 14.78
C HIS A 192 4.80 -26.84 13.41
N THR A 193 5.81 -26.13 12.87
CA THR A 193 5.75 -25.38 11.63
C THR A 193 6.93 -25.70 10.72
N LEU A 194 6.93 -25.15 9.50
CA LEU A 194 8.06 -25.28 8.57
C LEU A 194 9.15 -24.20 8.83
N GLY A 195 9.07 -23.45 9.93
CA GLY A 195 10.03 -22.41 10.28
C GLY A 195 9.96 -21.13 9.42
N GLU A 196 8.96 -21.00 8.56
CA GLU A 196 8.79 -19.87 7.65
C GLU A 196 8.08 -18.68 8.31
N HIS A 197 8.63 -18.21 9.41
CA HIS A 197 8.05 -17.14 10.21
C HIS A 197 8.07 -15.77 9.51
N SER A 198 7.17 -14.85 9.90
CA SER A 198 7.09 -13.49 9.34
C SER A 198 6.69 -12.45 10.38
N LEU A 199 7.58 -11.48 10.64
CA LEU A 199 7.35 -10.36 11.56
C LEU A 199 7.52 -8.99 10.89
N PRO A 200 8.64 -8.67 10.18
CA PRO A 200 8.98 -7.30 9.83
C PRO A 200 8.07 -6.71 8.74
N ASN A 201 7.63 -5.47 8.96
CA ASN A 201 7.04 -4.58 7.99
C ASN A 201 8.13 -3.67 7.37
N SER A 202 7.77 -2.71 6.51
CA SER A 202 8.71 -1.81 5.83
C SER A 202 9.68 -1.10 6.77
N ALA A 203 9.19 -0.58 7.90
CA ALA A 203 10.01 0.13 8.88
C ALA A 203 11.00 -0.82 9.57
N ALA A 204 10.53 -1.97 10.00
CA ALA A 204 11.37 -2.96 10.65
C ALA A 204 12.43 -3.56 9.70
N ILE A 205 12.13 -3.69 8.40
CA ILE A 205 13.10 -4.12 7.40
C ILE A 205 14.30 -3.15 7.36
N LEU A 206 14.05 -1.84 7.40
CA LEU A 206 15.10 -0.84 7.31
C LEU A 206 15.85 -0.60 8.63
N ALA A 207 15.16 -0.67 9.77
CA ALA A 207 15.69 -0.12 11.03
C ALA A 207 15.77 -1.11 12.19
N LEU A 208 15.20 -2.33 12.09
CA LEU A 208 15.18 -3.32 13.16
C LEU A 208 15.68 -4.69 12.68
N PRO A 209 17.00 -4.86 12.45
CA PRO A 209 17.55 -6.13 11.95
C PRO A 209 17.21 -7.33 12.85
N GLN A 210 17.06 -7.12 14.16
CA GLN A 210 16.66 -8.15 15.13
C GLN A 210 15.23 -8.67 14.93
N ALA A 211 14.40 -7.95 14.15
CA ALA A 211 13.05 -8.39 13.78
C ALA A 211 13.03 -9.23 12.51
N HIS A 212 14.17 -9.37 11.79
CA HIS A 212 14.20 -10.09 10.53
C HIS A 212 13.89 -11.57 10.73
N THR A 213 13.09 -12.10 9.84
CA THR A 213 12.60 -13.49 9.81
C THR A 213 12.71 -14.04 8.40
N PRO A 214 12.52 -15.35 8.15
CA PRO A 214 12.55 -15.94 6.79
C PRO A 214 11.66 -15.24 5.76
N TRP A 215 10.55 -14.60 6.20
CA TRP A 215 9.72 -13.75 5.34
C TRP A 215 9.66 -12.32 5.87
N ILE A 216 9.95 -11.36 4.98
CA ILE A 216 9.73 -9.93 5.23
C ILE A 216 8.53 -9.45 4.42
N ARG A 217 7.81 -8.41 4.93
CA ARG A 217 6.58 -7.90 4.31
C ARG A 217 6.68 -6.39 4.01
N PRO A 218 7.47 -5.98 3.00
CA PRO A 218 7.50 -4.58 2.60
C PRO A 218 6.15 -4.15 2.00
N GLY A 219 5.68 -2.98 2.41
CA GLY A 219 4.56 -2.25 1.82
C GLY A 219 5.07 -0.89 1.33
N LEU A 220 5.04 0.17 2.16
CA LEU A 220 5.49 1.52 1.80
C LEU A 220 6.85 1.54 1.10
N LEU A 221 7.79 0.76 1.59
CA LEU A 221 9.13 0.65 1.02
C LEU A 221 9.09 0.34 -0.48
N LEU A 222 8.22 -0.60 -0.93
CA LEU A 222 8.10 -0.96 -2.35
C LEU A 222 7.62 0.22 -3.21
N TYR A 223 6.79 1.09 -2.65
CA TYR A 223 6.21 2.24 -3.36
C TYR A 223 7.06 3.51 -3.29
N GLY A 224 8.25 3.41 -2.65
CA GLY A 224 9.13 4.57 -2.48
C GLY A 224 8.55 5.61 -1.55
N LEU A 225 7.87 5.17 -0.49
CA LEU A 225 7.30 6.01 0.56
C LEU A 225 8.04 5.75 1.88
N ALA A 226 8.29 6.81 2.65
CA ALA A 226 9.04 6.71 3.90
C ALA A 226 8.27 5.93 4.98
N PRO A 227 8.79 4.78 5.46
CA PRO A 227 8.15 4.02 6.52
C PRO A 227 8.61 4.41 7.93
N LEU A 228 9.56 5.32 8.06
CA LEU A 228 10.13 5.79 9.33
C LEU A 228 9.68 7.21 9.62
N GLN A 229 9.27 7.46 10.86
CA GLN A 229 8.81 8.77 11.29
C GLN A 229 9.94 9.82 11.17
N GLY A 230 9.61 11.00 10.64
CA GLY A 230 10.56 12.11 10.47
C GLY A 230 11.64 11.88 9.40
N ARG A 231 11.55 10.82 8.60
CA ARG A 231 12.48 10.55 7.48
C ARG A 231 11.76 10.73 6.15
N ARG A 232 12.50 11.13 5.12
CA ARG A 232 12.01 11.15 3.73
C ARG A 232 12.42 9.87 3.01
N ALA A 233 11.64 9.45 2.03
CA ALA A 233 11.93 8.25 1.25
C ALA A 233 13.31 8.30 0.57
N LEU A 234 13.72 9.46 0.06
CA LEU A 234 15.03 9.68 -0.56
C LEU A 234 16.20 9.46 0.40
N ASP A 235 16.06 9.86 1.68
CA ASP A 235 17.09 9.66 2.71
C ASP A 235 17.29 8.17 3.04
N LEU A 236 16.32 7.35 2.67
CA LEU A 236 16.32 5.90 2.86
C LEU A 236 16.72 5.15 1.57
N GLY A 237 17.17 5.88 0.54
CA GLY A 237 17.55 5.31 -0.75
C GLY A 237 16.37 4.79 -1.57
N LEU A 238 15.14 5.19 -1.25
CA LEU A 238 13.93 4.75 -1.95
C LEU A 238 13.60 5.69 -3.11
N GLN A 239 13.01 5.13 -4.16
CA GLN A 239 12.58 5.88 -5.34
C GLN A 239 11.05 5.94 -5.39
N PRO A 240 10.43 7.14 -5.56
CA PRO A 240 8.99 7.27 -5.68
C PRO A 240 8.49 6.56 -6.94
N VAL A 241 7.48 5.72 -6.77
CA VAL A 241 6.93 4.88 -7.83
C VAL A 241 5.83 5.59 -8.61
N LEU A 242 5.05 6.42 -7.91
CA LEU A 242 3.84 7.04 -8.43
C LEU A 242 4.08 8.49 -8.85
N ARG A 243 3.54 8.88 -10.03
CA ARG A 243 3.37 10.27 -10.46
C ARG A 243 1.97 10.45 -11.04
N TRP A 244 1.18 11.36 -10.46
CA TRP A 244 -0.18 11.64 -10.91
C TRP A 244 -0.20 12.89 -11.78
N GLN A 245 -0.65 12.72 -13.01
CA GLN A 245 -0.66 13.78 -14.01
C GLN A 245 -2.04 13.98 -14.61
N THR A 246 -2.30 15.23 -15.01
CA THR A 246 -3.47 15.64 -15.77
C THR A 246 -3.08 16.71 -16.79
N ARG A 247 -4.09 17.33 -17.43
CA ARG A 247 -3.87 18.43 -18.37
C ARG A 247 -4.83 19.59 -18.12
N ILE A 248 -4.42 20.77 -18.56
CA ILE A 248 -5.28 21.96 -18.63
C ILE A 248 -6.32 21.71 -19.71
N ILE A 249 -7.60 21.86 -19.36
CA ILE A 249 -8.74 21.71 -20.28
C ILE A 249 -9.47 23.04 -20.56
N ALA A 250 -9.15 24.09 -19.82
CA ALA A 250 -9.57 25.45 -20.09
C ALA A 250 -8.64 26.45 -19.40
N VAL A 251 -8.50 27.62 -19.97
CA VAL A 251 -7.83 28.78 -19.35
C VAL A 251 -8.84 29.90 -19.17
N ARG A 252 -8.81 30.56 -18.04
CA ARG A 252 -9.67 31.71 -17.71
C ARG A 252 -8.80 32.89 -17.29
N GLU A 253 -9.21 34.07 -17.72
CA GLU A 253 -8.75 35.32 -17.17
C GLU A 253 -9.79 35.81 -16.17
N LEU A 254 -9.34 36.22 -14.99
CA LEU A 254 -10.17 36.79 -13.94
C LEU A 254 -9.72 38.19 -13.65
N GLU A 255 -10.69 39.08 -13.45
CA GLU A 255 -10.39 40.45 -12.98
C GLU A 255 -10.33 40.50 -11.44
N ALA A 256 -9.74 41.56 -10.90
CA ALA A 256 -9.73 41.76 -9.46
C ALA A 256 -11.17 41.79 -8.90
N GLY A 257 -11.42 41.00 -7.87
CA GLY A 257 -12.74 40.87 -7.27
C GLY A 257 -13.56 39.69 -7.76
N ASP A 258 -13.18 39.02 -8.86
CA ASP A 258 -13.88 37.83 -9.35
C ASP A 258 -13.74 36.62 -8.39
N TRP A 259 -14.85 35.90 -8.20
CA TRP A 259 -14.90 34.72 -7.36
C TRP A 259 -14.71 33.43 -8.16
N LEU A 260 -14.01 32.45 -7.55
CA LEU A 260 -13.69 31.19 -8.19
C LEU A 260 -14.29 29.99 -7.43
N GLY A 261 -14.89 29.07 -8.17
CA GLY A 261 -15.32 27.77 -7.73
C GLY A 261 -16.49 27.73 -6.77
N TYR A 262 -16.79 26.55 -6.26
CA TYR A 262 -17.92 26.33 -5.36
C TYR A 262 -17.80 27.10 -4.04
N GLY A 263 -18.90 27.79 -3.68
CA GLY A 263 -19.00 28.57 -2.46
C GLY A 263 -18.16 29.85 -2.50
N ALA A 264 -17.77 30.33 -3.72
CA ALA A 264 -16.94 31.51 -3.87
C ALA A 264 -15.77 31.49 -2.89
N SER A 265 -15.05 30.36 -2.84
CA SER A 265 -14.08 30.09 -1.76
C SER A 265 -12.70 30.71 -2.00
N TRP A 266 -12.50 31.33 -3.15
CA TRP A 266 -11.29 32.06 -3.51
C TRP A 266 -11.67 33.28 -4.33
N GLN A 267 -10.97 34.41 -4.14
CA GLN A 267 -11.23 35.64 -4.85
C GLN A 267 -9.94 36.18 -5.47
N ALA A 268 -9.99 36.54 -6.73
CA ALA A 268 -8.87 37.18 -7.42
C ALA A 268 -8.55 38.57 -6.79
N GLN A 269 -7.35 38.69 -6.27
CA GLN A 269 -6.90 39.98 -5.68
C GLN A 269 -6.41 40.98 -6.74
N ARG A 270 -6.12 40.51 -7.93
CA ARG A 270 -5.68 41.22 -9.13
C ARG A 270 -6.09 40.48 -10.37
N ARG A 271 -5.96 41.09 -11.53
CA ARG A 271 -6.11 40.35 -12.79
C ARG A 271 -5.11 39.19 -12.84
N CYS A 272 -5.60 38.00 -13.08
CA CYS A 272 -4.81 36.77 -13.07
C CYS A 272 -5.32 35.74 -14.07
N ARG A 273 -4.48 34.74 -14.38
CA ARG A 273 -4.84 33.61 -15.24
C ARG A 273 -5.00 32.35 -14.39
N VAL A 274 -6.03 31.56 -14.68
CA VAL A 274 -6.35 30.33 -13.98
C VAL A 274 -6.54 29.21 -14.99
N GLY A 275 -5.89 28.06 -14.76
CA GLY A 275 -6.12 26.82 -15.50
C GLY A 275 -7.20 25.98 -14.84
N VAL A 276 -8.08 25.38 -15.64
CA VAL A 276 -8.99 24.33 -15.21
C VAL A 276 -8.36 22.99 -15.59
N ILE A 277 -8.21 22.07 -14.66
CA ILE A 277 -7.61 20.76 -14.88
C ILE A 277 -8.64 19.63 -14.77
N ALA A 278 -8.42 18.54 -15.53
CA ALA A 278 -9.32 17.38 -15.59
C ALA A 278 -9.07 16.40 -14.44
N CYS A 279 -9.09 16.87 -13.20
CA CYS A 279 -8.96 16.07 -12.00
C CYS A 279 -9.78 16.67 -10.87
N GLY A 280 -10.45 15.83 -10.08
CA GLY A 280 -11.28 16.27 -8.96
C GLY A 280 -11.38 15.24 -7.84
N TYR A 281 -12.26 15.50 -6.83
CA TYR A 281 -12.38 14.62 -5.68
C TYR A 281 -12.97 13.25 -6.03
N GLY A 282 -13.72 13.11 -7.13
CA GLY A 282 -14.17 11.82 -7.65
C GLY A 282 -13.03 10.96 -8.21
N ASP A 283 -11.85 11.54 -8.44
CA ASP A 283 -10.62 10.84 -8.80
C ASP A 283 -9.77 10.48 -7.57
N GLY A 284 -10.11 11.04 -6.40
CA GLY A 284 -9.35 10.87 -5.16
C GLY A 284 -8.56 12.10 -4.73
N LEU A 285 -8.61 13.21 -5.48
CA LEU A 285 -7.98 14.47 -5.07
C LEU A 285 -8.76 15.09 -3.92
N ASP A 286 -8.13 15.26 -2.76
CA ASP A 286 -8.84 15.79 -1.59
C ASP A 286 -9.41 17.17 -1.86
N ARG A 287 -10.67 17.37 -1.46
CA ARG A 287 -11.44 18.60 -1.71
C ARG A 287 -10.83 19.84 -1.09
N ARG A 288 -10.04 19.67 -0.03
CA ARG A 288 -9.39 20.76 0.72
C ARG A 288 -8.13 21.31 0.05
N LEU A 289 -7.49 20.53 -0.83
CA LEU A 289 -6.17 20.88 -1.38
C LEU A 289 -6.14 22.24 -2.10
N GLY A 290 -7.22 22.63 -2.75
CA GLY A 290 -7.30 23.97 -3.35
C GLY A 290 -7.42 25.11 -2.32
N LEU A 291 -7.99 24.85 -1.14
CA LEU A 291 -8.05 25.81 -0.04
C LEU A 291 -6.70 25.90 0.71
N LEU A 292 -5.91 24.84 0.64
CA LEU A 292 -4.57 24.75 1.21
C LEU A 292 -3.49 25.25 0.23
N GLU A 293 -3.91 25.72 -0.94
CA GLU A 293 -2.99 26.14 -2.01
C GLU A 293 -1.92 25.08 -2.28
N ALA A 294 -2.35 23.80 -2.31
CA ALA A 294 -1.43 22.67 -2.43
C ALA A 294 -0.57 22.80 -3.70
N PRO A 295 0.75 22.54 -3.60
CA PRO A 295 1.67 22.71 -4.71
C PRO A 295 1.38 21.72 -5.83
N VAL A 296 1.54 22.18 -7.07
CA VAL A 296 1.48 21.40 -8.32
C VAL A 296 2.57 21.91 -9.26
N LEU A 297 2.86 21.15 -10.33
CA LEU A 297 3.73 21.62 -11.39
C LEU A 297 2.94 21.78 -12.69
N VAL A 298 2.98 22.97 -13.26
CA VAL A 298 2.41 23.26 -14.59
C VAL A 298 3.57 23.37 -15.59
N ARG A 299 3.65 22.49 -16.58
CA ARG A 299 4.80 22.40 -17.50
C ARG A 299 6.16 22.27 -16.78
N GLY A 300 6.18 21.60 -15.63
CA GLY A 300 7.36 21.47 -14.78
C GLY A 300 7.70 22.73 -13.95
N GLN A 301 6.90 23.80 -14.03
CA GLN A 301 7.09 25.01 -13.23
C GLN A 301 6.21 24.98 -11.98
N PRO A 302 6.71 25.43 -10.82
CA PRO A 302 5.95 25.47 -9.59
C PRO A 302 4.69 26.33 -9.70
N SER A 303 3.58 25.79 -9.22
CA SER A 303 2.29 26.45 -9.12
C SER A 303 1.52 25.85 -7.94
N HIS A 304 0.25 26.19 -7.77
CA HIS A 304 -0.60 25.69 -6.71
C HIS A 304 -2.06 25.57 -7.15
N LEU A 305 -2.81 24.73 -6.44
CA LEU A 305 -4.24 24.61 -6.61
C LEU A 305 -4.95 25.85 -6.02
N LEU A 306 -6.11 26.20 -6.60
CA LEU A 306 -6.95 27.29 -6.15
C LEU A 306 -8.36 26.83 -5.84
N ALA A 307 -9.01 27.48 -4.90
CA ALA A 307 -10.41 27.27 -4.53
C ALA A 307 -10.72 25.80 -4.16
N ARG A 308 -11.97 25.48 -3.87
CA ARG A 308 -12.39 24.12 -3.55
C ARG A 308 -12.37 23.24 -4.77
N VAL A 309 -11.73 22.07 -4.64
CA VAL A 309 -11.74 21.05 -5.69
C VAL A 309 -13.18 20.59 -5.95
N SER A 310 -13.58 20.50 -7.22
CA SER A 310 -14.87 19.99 -7.69
C SER A 310 -14.81 18.46 -7.85
N MET A 311 -15.94 17.81 -8.21
CA MET A 311 -16.00 16.36 -8.39
C MET A 311 -15.02 15.87 -9.46
N ASP A 312 -14.94 16.55 -10.58
CA ASP A 312 -14.18 16.12 -11.77
C ASP A 312 -13.10 17.12 -12.19
N LEU A 313 -13.06 18.30 -11.57
CA LEU A 313 -12.24 19.43 -11.96
C LEU A 313 -11.57 20.09 -10.76
N ALA A 314 -10.43 20.73 -10.99
CA ALA A 314 -9.78 21.64 -10.06
C ALA A 314 -9.19 22.83 -10.80
N PHE A 315 -8.74 23.83 -10.05
CA PHE A 315 -8.16 25.04 -10.57
C PHE A 315 -6.69 25.15 -10.17
N VAL A 316 -5.87 25.67 -11.10
CA VAL A 316 -4.44 25.93 -10.87
C VAL A 316 -4.11 27.36 -11.21
N ALA A 317 -3.24 28.00 -10.43
CA ALA A 317 -2.71 29.33 -10.76
C ALA A 317 -1.81 29.24 -12.01
N LEU A 318 -1.92 30.23 -12.90
CA LEU A 318 -1.09 30.34 -14.09
C LEU A 318 -0.31 31.65 -14.16
N ASP A 319 -0.23 32.39 -13.07
CA ASP A 319 0.48 33.68 -13.03
C ASP A 319 1.97 33.47 -13.36
N GLY A 320 2.44 34.15 -14.39
CA GLY A 320 3.83 34.03 -14.87
C GLY A 320 4.15 32.75 -15.63
N ILE A 321 3.19 31.80 -15.78
CA ILE A 321 3.37 30.57 -16.52
C ILE A 321 2.63 30.68 -17.86
N PRO A 322 3.32 30.65 -19.02
CA PRO A 322 2.69 30.71 -20.33
C PRO A 322 2.09 29.35 -20.74
N ALA A 323 1.12 28.90 -19.92
CA ALA A 323 0.46 27.62 -20.13
C ALA A 323 -0.86 27.79 -20.89
N GLU A 324 -1.22 26.79 -21.67
CA GLU A 324 -2.37 26.76 -22.58
C GLU A 324 -3.17 25.44 -22.44
N LEU A 325 -4.26 25.36 -23.21
CA LEU A 325 -5.05 24.14 -23.31
C LEU A 325 -4.17 22.95 -23.75
N GLY A 326 -4.27 21.84 -23.02
CA GLY A 326 -3.51 20.62 -23.28
C GLY A 326 -2.19 20.50 -22.54
N ASP A 327 -1.70 21.58 -21.93
CA ASP A 327 -0.45 21.53 -21.17
C ASP A 327 -0.54 20.62 -19.94
N ALA A 328 0.57 19.94 -19.64
CA ALA A 328 0.65 18.95 -18.57
C ALA A 328 0.69 19.64 -17.20
N VAL A 329 -0.03 19.04 -16.26
CA VAL A 329 -0.03 19.39 -14.84
C VAL A 329 0.26 18.16 -14.01
N GLN A 330 1.37 18.16 -13.27
CA GLN A 330 1.65 17.16 -12.25
C GLN A 330 0.97 17.58 -10.94
N ILE A 331 0.11 16.68 -10.44
CA ILE A 331 -0.68 16.94 -9.24
C ILE A 331 0.08 16.45 -8.00
N LEU A 332 0.74 15.28 -8.09
CA LEU A 332 1.29 14.57 -6.95
C LEU A 332 2.30 13.51 -7.40
N GLY A 333 3.22 13.15 -6.51
CA GLY A 333 4.16 12.06 -6.73
C GLY A 333 5.48 12.50 -7.39
N GLY A 334 6.35 11.54 -7.66
CA GLY A 334 7.71 11.83 -8.08
C GLY A 334 8.55 12.47 -6.97
N HIS A 335 9.71 12.99 -7.34
CA HIS A 335 10.63 13.65 -6.41
C HIS A 335 10.17 15.06 -6.01
N ASP A 336 9.48 15.75 -6.91
CA ASP A 336 9.15 17.17 -6.74
C ASP A 336 7.90 17.40 -5.89
N LEU A 337 6.96 16.47 -5.90
CA LEU A 337 5.67 16.55 -5.18
C LEU A 337 5.41 15.24 -4.40
N PRO A 338 6.23 14.90 -3.40
CA PRO A 338 6.11 13.63 -2.68
C PRO A 338 4.78 13.51 -1.96
N LEU A 339 4.26 12.27 -1.88
CA LEU A 339 3.00 11.97 -1.21
C LEU A 339 3.03 12.33 0.28
N GLU A 340 4.20 12.29 0.89
CA GLU A 340 4.42 12.65 2.30
C GLU A 340 4.07 14.11 2.57
N ASP A 341 4.43 15.03 1.68
CA ASP A 341 4.13 16.46 1.84
C ASP A 341 2.63 16.73 1.72
N CYS A 342 1.96 16.05 0.79
CA CYS A 342 0.50 16.09 0.68
C CYS A 342 -0.18 15.49 1.92
N ALA A 343 0.32 14.38 2.44
CA ALA A 343 -0.20 13.75 3.64
C ALA A 343 -0.06 14.67 4.86
N GLN A 344 1.08 15.32 5.03
CA GLN A 344 1.32 16.30 6.09
C GLN A 344 0.35 17.50 5.99
N ALA A 345 0.15 18.06 4.79
CA ALA A 345 -0.80 19.16 4.57
C ALA A 345 -2.26 18.78 4.90
N LEU A 346 -2.62 17.50 4.75
CA LEU A 346 -3.95 16.98 5.02
C LEU A 346 -4.12 16.41 6.44
N ASP A 347 -3.08 16.44 7.27
CA ASP A 347 -3.04 15.80 8.60
C ASP A 347 -3.40 14.30 8.53
N THR A 348 -2.69 13.58 7.64
CA THR A 348 -2.88 12.15 7.42
C THR A 348 -1.56 11.46 7.08
N ILE A 349 -1.62 10.23 6.57
CA ILE A 349 -0.47 9.41 6.20
C ILE A 349 -0.40 9.18 4.69
N SER A 350 0.81 9.00 4.15
CA SER A 350 1.02 8.78 2.71
C SER A 350 0.28 7.56 2.15
N TYR A 351 0.02 6.52 2.99
CA TYR A 351 -0.83 5.38 2.63
C TYR A 351 -2.23 5.82 2.19
N GLU A 352 -2.86 6.71 2.96
CA GLU A 352 -4.22 7.15 2.69
C GLU A 352 -4.27 7.98 1.42
N VAL A 353 -3.30 8.87 1.21
CA VAL A 353 -3.21 9.69 -0.01
C VAL A 353 -3.18 8.82 -1.26
N GLY A 354 -2.31 7.80 -1.29
CA GLY A 354 -2.21 6.89 -2.43
C GLY A 354 -3.48 6.03 -2.63
N THR A 355 -4.01 5.45 -1.55
CA THR A 355 -5.18 4.56 -1.63
C THR A 355 -6.48 5.27 -2.01
N ARG A 356 -6.57 6.59 -1.84
CA ARG A 356 -7.72 7.40 -2.27
C ARG A 356 -7.83 7.53 -3.79
N ILE A 357 -6.75 7.32 -4.55
CA ILE A 357 -6.77 7.44 -6.01
C ILE A 357 -7.74 6.43 -6.60
N ALA A 358 -8.86 6.90 -7.13
CA ALA A 358 -9.97 6.09 -7.59
C ALA A 358 -9.57 5.17 -8.76
N ARG A 359 -10.21 4.00 -8.88
CA ARG A 359 -9.94 3.04 -9.97
C ARG A 359 -10.21 3.62 -11.37
N ARG A 360 -11.06 4.67 -11.50
CA ARG A 360 -11.33 5.34 -12.76
C ARG A 360 -10.15 6.15 -13.31
N VAL A 361 -9.16 6.49 -12.49
CA VAL A 361 -7.91 7.11 -12.96
C VAL A 361 -7.05 6.03 -13.58
N ALA A 362 -6.63 6.22 -14.81
CA ALA A 362 -5.81 5.25 -15.52
C ALA A 362 -4.43 5.10 -14.87
N ARG A 363 -3.91 3.87 -14.79
CA ARG A 363 -2.53 3.59 -14.42
C ARG A 363 -1.79 3.16 -15.68
N ILE A 364 -0.64 3.79 -15.92
CA ILE A 364 0.24 3.45 -17.04
C ILE A 364 1.65 3.15 -16.51
N VAL A 365 2.32 2.20 -17.13
CA VAL A 365 3.71 1.88 -16.79
C VAL A 365 4.63 2.83 -17.53
N VAL A 366 5.61 3.36 -16.79
CA VAL A 366 6.75 4.09 -17.36
C VAL A 366 8.06 3.37 -16.98
N PRO A 367 9.15 3.63 -17.71
CA PRO A 367 10.44 3.01 -17.47
C PRO A 367 10.94 3.10 -16.04
#